data_951cf84bb59ad9b644b61b36afdfe811
#
_entry.id   951cf84bb59ad9b644b61b36afdfe811
#
_cell.length_a   1.000
_cell.length_b   1.000
_cell.length_c   1.000
_cell.angle_alpha   90.00
_cell.angle_beta   90.00
_cell.angle_gamma   90.00
#
_symmetry.space_group_name_H-M   'P 1'
#
loop_
_entity.id
_entity.type
_entity.pdbx_description
1 polymer ?
#
loop_
_entity_poly.entity_id
_entity_poly.type
_entity_poly.pdbx_seq_one_letter_code
_entity_poly.pdbx_strand_id
1 'polypeptide(L)'
;MGVSSNVNACDGSFAIYAIGEAPVTNKPAAEVIQVPNMLKLKVGGRGGIDLAAIAKAEAALKSLSGNFAQWLNDEIVKLEAARQDVRAKGLTAETVETLYLRAHDLKGLGATYDFPLITRLAASLCKLIDEPATRLTAPLFLVDGHIDAIKACVRGDIKVDTHPVGKVLATELEGRVAEYLAI
;
A
#
# COMPACT_ATOMS: atom_id res chain seq x y z
N MET A 1 -61.43 -64.47 14.51
CA MET A 1 -60.91 -63.33 15.29
C MET A 1 -59.85 -62.69 14.46
N GLY A 2 -60.25 -61.74 13.64
CA GLY A 2 -59.41 -61.08 12.71
C GLY A 2 -59.07 -59.65 13.20
N VAL A 3 -57.81 -59.24 13.14
CA VAL A 3 -57.43 -57.88 13.37
C VAL A 3 -56.93 -57.34 12.05
N SER A 4 -57.69 -56.40 11.52
CA SER A 4 -57.40 -55.69 10.30
C SER A 4 -56.35 -54.58 10.60
N SER A 5 -55.25 -54.62 9.90
CA SER A 5 -54.24 -53.55 9.95
C SER A 5 -54.46 -52.64 8.76
N ASN A 6 -54.91 -51.45 9.04
CA ASN A 6 -55.09 -50.38 8.09
C ASN A 6 -53.77 -49.63 7.85
N VAL A 7 -53.23 -49.76 6.68
CA VAL A 7 -52.05 -48.97 6.25
C VAL A 7 -52.55 -47.82 5.39
N ASN A 8 -52.52 -46.65 5.97
CA ASN A 8 -52.72 -45.40 5.25
C ASN A 8 -51.55 -45.12 4.28
N ALA A 9 -51.85 -45.22 3.01
CA ALA A 9 -50.99 -44.72 1.97
C ALA A 9 -51.03 -43.18 1.97
N CYS A 10 -49.89 -42.56 2.29
CA CYS A 10 -49.70 -41.12 2.08
C CYS A 10 -49.46 -40.85 0.60
N ASP A 11 -50.50 -40.34 -0.04
CA ASP A 11 -50.45 -39.83 -1.41
C ASP A 11 -49.65 -38.54 -1.42
N GLY A 12 -48.36 -38.65 -1.80
CA GLY A 12 -47.43 -37.53 -1.94
C GLY A 12 -47.60 -36.84 -3.32
N SER A 13 -48.71 -36.12 -3.47
CA SER A 13 -48.87 -35.25 -4.65
C SER A 13 -47.89 -34.08 -4.54
N PHE A 14 -46.74 -34.21 -5.21
CA PHE A 14 -45.84 -33.09 -5.46
C PHE A 14 -46.50 -32.17 -6.49
N ALA A 15 -47.08 -31.08 -6.05
CA ALA A 15 -47.46 -29.97 -6.91
C ALA A 15 -46.20 -29.34 -7.50
N ILE A 16 -45.91 -29.64 -8.76
CA ILE A 16 -44.92 -28.93 -9.53
C ILE A 16 -45.47 -27.53 -9.79
N TYR A 17 -44.98 -26.55 -9.02
CA TYR A 17 -45.24 -25.16 -9.37
C TYR A 17 -44.47 -24.87 -10.67
N ALA A 18 -45.21 -24.70 -11.76
CA ALA A 18 -44.68 -24.15 -13.00
C ALA A 18 -44.15 -22.74 -12.68
N ILE A 19 -42.83 -22.60 -12.64
CA ILE A 19 -42.18 -21.31 -12.59
C ILE A 19 -42.51 -20.66 -13.94
N GLY A 20 -43.47 -19.74 -13.94
CA GLY A 20 -43.76 -18.92 -15.10
C GLY A 20 -42.47 -18.21 -15.53
N GLU A 21 -42.09 -18.43 -16.77
CA GLU A 21 -40.99 -17.67 -17.38
C GLU A 21 -41.33 -16.18 -17.27
N ALA A 22 -40.51 -15.46 -16.48
CA ALA A 22 -40.58 -14.01 -16.43
C ALA A 22 -40.37 -13.48 -17.86
N PRO A 23 -41.13 -12.48 -18.31
CA PRO A 23 -40.97 -11.94 -19.65
C PRO A 23 -39.53 -11.44 -19.79
N VAL A 24 -38.79 -12.00 -20.75
CA VAL A 24 -37.45 -11.56 -21.13
C VAL A 24 -37.60 -10.12 -21.60
N THR A 25 -37.30 -9.18 -20.68
CA THR A 25 -37.22 -7.78 -21.06
C THR A 25 -36.17 -7.67 -22.13
N ASN A 26 -36.57 -7.26 -23.31
CA ASN A 26 -35.69 -7.06 -24.46
C ASN A 26 -34.70 -5.93 -24.10
N LYS A 27 -33.61 -6.32 -23.41
CA LYS A 27 -32.52 -5.40 -23.10
C LYS A 27 -31.90 -4.99 -24.42
N PRO A 28 -31.83 -3.68 -24.74
CA PRO A 28 -31.19 -3.27 -25.98
C PRO A 28 -29.80 -3.89 -26.05
N ALA A 29 -29.46 -4.44 -27.22
CA ALA A 29 -28.15 -5.03 -27.44
C ALA A 29 -27.08 -4.03 -27.02
N ALA A 30 -26.11 -4.46 -26.23
CA ALA A 30 -25.02 -3.60 -25.78
C ALA A 30 -24.29 -3.02 -27.00
N GLU A 31 -24.30 -1.71 -27.12
CA GLU A 31 -23.58 -1.01 -28.18
C GLU A 31 -22.09 -1.08 -27.84
N VAL A 32 -21.33 -1.81 -28.64
CA VAL A 32 -19.87 -1.90 -28.50
C VAL A 32 -19.25 -0.65 -29.13
N ILE A 33 -18.95 0.35 -28.33
CA ILE A 33 -18.23 1.54 -28.78
C ILE A 33 -16.77 1.18 -28.97
N GLN A 34 -16.33 1.09 -30.23
CA GLN A 34 -14.91 0.95 -30.56
C GLN A 34 -14.21 2.31 -30.44
N VAL A 35 -13.60 2.54 -29.27
CA VAL A 35 -12.78 3.74 -29.07
C VAL A 35 -11.47 3.57 -29.84
N PRO A 36 -11.11 4.53 -30.73
CA PRO A 36 -9.83 4.50 -31.42
C PRO A 36 -8.70 4.46 -30.39
N ASN A 37 -7.75 3.53 -30.57
CA ASN A 37 -6.58 3.43 -29.69
C ASN A 37 -5.64 4.61 -29.94
N MET A 38 -5.97 5.76 -29.33
CA MET A 38 -5.21 7.01 -29.46
C MET A 38 -3.79 6.87 -28.94
N LEU A 39 -3.56 5.97 -27.96
CA LEU A 39 -2.22 5.66 -27.48
C LEU A 39 -1.38 5.01 -28.56
N LYS A 40 -1.95 4.03 -29.27
CA LYS A 40 -1.28 3.36 -30.40
C LYS A 40 -0.96 4.31 -31.54
N LEU A 41 -1.84 5.29 -31.82
CA LEU A 41 -1.61 6.33 -32.81
C LEU A 41 -0.50 7.29 -32.41
N LYS A 42 -0.44 7.68 -31.13
CA LYS A 42 0.57 8.61 -30.60
C LYS A 42 1.94 7.97 -30.40
N VAL A 43 2.00 6.69 -30.03
CA VAL A 43 3.25 5.97 -29.75
C VAL A 43 3.81 5.27 -31.00
N GLY A 44 3.06 5.27 -32.12
CA GLY A 44 3.51 4.64 -33.36
C GLY A 44 3.53 3.11 -33.23
N GLY A 45 2.40 2.45 -33.40
CA GLY A 45 2.20 1.03 -33.13
C GLY A 45 2.91 0.00 -34.03
N ARG A 46 4.04 0.34 -34.64
CA ARG A 46 4.86 -0.56 -35.44
C ARG A 46 6.37 -0.42 -35.21
N GLY A 47 6.80 0.47 -34.31
CA GLY A 47 8.19 0.53 -33.91
C GLY A 47 8.46 -0.58 -32.89
N GLY A 48 9.42 -1.46 -33.16
CA GLY A 48 10.02 -2.29 -32.11
C GLY A 48 10.56 -1.39 -30.98
N ILE A 49 10.88 -1.98 -29.85
CA ILE A 49 11.51 -1.28 -28.72
C ILE A 49 12.73 -0.52 -29.26
N ASP A 50 12.69 0.81 -29.16
CA ASP A 50 13.82 1.65 -29.55
C ASP A 50 14.93 1.53 -28.51
N LEU A 51 15.88 0.66 -28.75
CA LEU A 51 17.03 0.43 -27.85
C LEU A 51 17.86 1.70 -27.64
N ALA A 52 17.91 2.59 -28.63
CA ALA A 52 18.63 3.86 -28.48
C ALA A 52 17.89 4.82 -27.54
N ALA A 53 16.55 4.85 -27.60
CA ALA A 53 15.74 5.63 -26.66
C ALA A 53 15.86 5.07 -25.23
N ILE A 54 15.90 3.74 -25.07
CA ILE A 54 16.12 3.10 -23.76
C ILE A 54 17.50 3.46 -23.22
N ALA A 55 18.57 3.29 -24.01
CA ALA A 55 19.91 3.61 -23.57
C ALA A 55 20.07 5.09 -23.18
N LYS A 56 19.40 6.00 -23.89
CA LYS A 56 19.35 7.42 -23.56
C LYS A 56 18.62 7.67 -22.23
N ALA A 57 17.49 6.99 -22.00
CA ALA A 57 16.75 7.08 -20.74
C ALA A 57 17.55 6.52 -19.55
N GLU A 58 18.22 5.39 -19.73
CA GLU A 58 19.11 4.79 -18.71
C GLU A 58 20.29 5.70 -18.38
N ALA A 59 20.92 6.33 -19.38
CA ALA A 59 22.00 7.29 -19.16
C ALA A 59 21.50 8.53 -18.41
N ALA A 60 20.29 9.03 -18.71
CA ALA A 60 19.69 10.13 -17.98
C ALA A 60 19.39 9.74 -16.51
N LEU A 61 18.81 8.56 -16.26
CA LEU A 61 18.60 8.04 -14.91
C LEU A 61 19.90 7.90 -14.14
N LYS A 62 20.95 7.37 -14.77
CA LYS A 62 22.27 7.25 -14.15
C LYS A 62 22.87 8.60 -13.80
N SER A 63 22.67 9.64 -14.61
CA SER A 63 23.13 11.00 -14.27
C SER A 63 22.36 11.58 -13.08
N LEU A 64 21.06 11.29 -12.95
CA LEU A 64 20.22 11.73 -11.84
C LEU A 64 20.54 10.99 -10.54
N SER A 65 20.97 9.73 -10.61
CA SER A 65 21.28 8.92 -9.43
C SER A 65 22.39 9.52 -8.57
N GLY A 66 23.27 10.35 -9.12
CA GLY A 66 24.27 11.11 -8.36
C GLY A 66 23.66 12.07 -7.33
N ASN A 67 22.41 12.49 -7.52
CA ASN A 67 21.70 13.39 -6.62
C ASN A 67 20.81 12.66 -5.60
N PHE A 68 20.61 11.35 -5.72
CA PHE A 68 19.68 10.59 -4.88
C PHE A 68 20.02 10.67 -3.39
N ALA A 69 21.30 10.60 -3.05
CA ALA A 69 21.74 10.71 -1.65
C ALA A 69 21.39 12.09 -1.06
N GLN A 70 21.55 13.16 -1.84
CA GLN A 70 21.19 14.50 -1.42
C GLN A 70 19.67 14.63 -1.23
N TRP A 71 18.88 14.20 -2.20
CA TRP A 71 17.42 14.28 -2.14
C TRP A 71 16.86 13.45 -0.99
N LEU A 72 17.39 12.24 -0.77
CA LEU A 72 17.01 11.42 0.37
C LEU A 72 17.32 12.13 1.69
N ASN A 73 18.49 12.75 1.80
CA ASN A 73 18.86 13.49 3.00
C ASN A 73 17.92 14.69 3.24
N ASP A 74 17.52 15.39 2.20
CA ASP A 74 16.57 16.51 2.28
C ASP A 74 15.20 16.05 2.80
N GLU A 75 14.71 14.88 2.36
CA GLU A 75 13.47 14.29 2.89
C GLU A 75 13.60 13.86 4.35
N ILE A 76 14.75 13.34 4.75
CA ILE A 76 15.03 12.98 6.16
C ILE A 76 15.08 14.23 7.05
N VAL A 77 15.62 15.34 6.56
CA VAL A 77 15.61 16.61 7.29
C VAL A 77 14.17 17.10 7.51
N LYS A 78 13.30 16.98 6.51
CA LYS A 78 11.86 17.32 6.64
C LYS A 78 11.15 16.42 7.64
N LEU A 79 11.44 15.12 7.63
CA LEU A 79 10.89 14.16 8.59
C LEU A 79 11.34 14.50 10.03
N GLU A 80 12.62 14.83 10.21
CA GLU A 80 13.16 15.24 11.50
C GLU A 80 12.53 16.55 12.00
N ALA A 81 12.29 17.53 11.13
CA ALA A 81 11.59 18.76 11.48
C ALA A 81 10.16 18.46 11.96
N ALA A 82 9.42 17.60 11.27
CA ALA A 82 8.09 17.16 11.70
C ALA A 82 8.13 16.45 13.06
N ARG A 83 9.16 15.62 13.34
CA ARG A 83 9.38 15.02 14.67
C ARG A 83 9.58 16.08 15.75
N GLN A 84 10.36 17.11 15.48
CA GLN A 84 10.59 18.19 16.45
C GLN A 84 9.31 18.97 16.74
N ASP A 85 8.47 19.20 15.73
CA ASP A 85 7.14 19.81 15.92
C ASP A 85 6.25 18.94 16.83
N VAL A 86 6.22 17.62 16.64
CA VAL A 86 5.51 16.69 17.52
C VAL A 86 6.05 16.74 18.94
N ARG A 87 7.37 16.80 19.12
CA ARG A 87 7.98 16.90 20.46
C ARG A 87 7.69 18.23 21.16
N ALA A 88 7.59 19.32 20.42
CA ALA A 88 7.34 20.66 20.95
C ALA A 88 5.86 20.92 21.24
N LYS A 89 4.94 20.41 20.41
CA LYS A 89 3.50 20.73 20.46
C LYS A 89 2.63 19.53 20.87
N GLY A 90 3.22 18.33 21.00
CA GLY A 90 2.50 17.07 21.20
C GLY A 90 1.92 16.50 19.90
N LEU A 91 1.26 15.34 20.03
CA LEU A 91 0.50 14.71 18.95
C LEU A 91 -0.84 15.45 18.77
N THR A 92 -0.85 16.44 17.92
CA THR A 92 -2.08 17.15 17.49
C THR A 92 -2.47 16.68 16.10
N ALA A 93 -3.69 16.99 15.67
CA ALA A 93 -4.13 16.66 14.31
C ALA A 93 -3.17 17.23 13.24
N GLU A 94 -2.67 18.46 13.44
CA GLU A 94 -1.76 19.13 12.51
C GLU A 94 -0.36 18.51 12.51
N THR A 95 0.22 18.27 13.70
CA THR A 95 1.59 17.75 13.80
C THR A 95 1.68 16.30 13.32
N VAL A 96 0.67 15.47 13.61
CA VAL A 96 0.60 14.09 13.14
C VAL A 96 0.37 14.02 11.65
N GLU A 97 -0.49 14.87 11.08
CA GLU A 97 -0.71 14.94 9.64
C GLU A 97 0.58 15.30 8.90
N THR A 98 1.30 16.32 9.41
CA THR A 98 2.60 16.71 8.84
C THR A 98 3.59 15.55 8.91
N LEU A 99 3.70 14.89 10.06
CA LEU A 99 4.58 13.73 10.23
C LEU A 99 4.21 12.58 9.28
N TYR A 100 2.90 12.29 9.15
CA TYR A 100 2.39 11.27 8.24
C TYR A 100 2.78 11.56 6.80
N LEU A 101 2.56 12.79 6.33
CA LEU A 101 2.92 13.18 4.96
C LEU A 101 4.42 12.98 4.70
N ARG A 102 5.32 13.36 5.63
CA ARG A 102 6.76 13.14 5.46
C ARG A 102 7.15 11.68 5.46
N ALA A 103 6.54 10.86 6.32
CA ALA A 103 6.73 9.42 6.32
C ALA A 103 6.21 8.78 5.01
N HIS A 104 5.07 9.23 4.52
CA HIS A 104 4.47 8.76 3.28
C HIS A 104 5.34 9.11 2.05
N ASP A 105 5.91 10.31 2.01
CA ASP A 105 6.86 10.71 0.96
C ASP A 105 8.08 9.77 0.94
N LEU A 106 8.68 9.50 2.10
CA LEU A 106 9.81 8.55 2.21
C LEU A 106 9.43 7.12 1.86
N LYS A 107 8.22 6.67 2.20
CA LYS A 107 7.70 5.37 1.77
C LYS A 107 7.67 5.26 0.25
N GLY A 108 7.27 6.32 -0.45
CA GLY A 108 7.24 6.35 -1.92
C GLY A 108 8.62 6.46 -2.57
N LEU A 109 9.51 7.22 -1.98
CA LEU A 109 10.78 7.63 -2.58
C LEU A 109 11.97 6.74 -2.19
N GLY A 110 11.89 6.02 -1.06
CA GLY A 110 13.03 5.26 -0.54
C GLY A 110 13.61 4.26 -1.54
N ALA A 111 12.78 3.45 -2.18
CA ALA A 111 13.22 2.51 -3.21
C ALA A 111 13.79 3.22 -4.46
N THR A 112 13.21 4.37 -4.84
CA THR A 112 13.68 5.18 -5.97
C THR A 112 15.08 5.73 -5.73
N TYR A 113 15.39 6.04 -4.48
CA TYR A 113 16.70 6.55 -4.08
C TYR A 113 17.68 5.43 -3.69
N ASP A 114 17.42 4.19 -4.08
CA ASP A 114 18.26 3.01 -3.83
C ASP A 114 18.34 2.59 -2.34
N PHE A 115 17.29 2.91 -1.56
CA PHE A 115 17.15 2.54 -0.16
C PHE A 115 15.80 1.85 0.13
N PRO A 116 15.54 0.65 -0.42
CA PRO A 116 14.26 -0.06 -0.21
C PRO A 116 13.96 -0.36 1.27
N LEU A 117 14.97 -0.48 2.13
CA LEU A 117 14.78 -0.63 3.57
C LEU A 117 14.09 0.60 4.19
N ILE A 118 14.37 1.81 3.70
CA ILE A 118 13.69 3.03 4.15
C ILE A 118 12.22 3.01 3.76
N THR A 119 11.88 2.54 2.56
CA THR A 119 10.49 2.34 2.16
C THR A 119 9.73 1.47 3.18
N ARG A 120 10.36 0.38 3.63
CA ARG A 120 9.79 -0.54 4.61
C ARG A 120 9.61 0.10 5.99
N LEU A 121 10.62 0.78 6.50
CA LEU A 121 10.57 1.49 7.78
C LEU A 121 9.54 2.62 7.78
N ALA A 122 9.52 3.41 6.71
CA ALA A 122 8.56 4.48 6.55
C ALA A 122 7.11 3.95 6.40
N ALA A 123 6.92 2.82 5.73
CA ALA A 123 5.60 2.16 5.65
C ALA A 123 5.11 1.72 7.04
N SER A 124 6.00 1.19 7.89
CA SER A 124 5.67 0.83 9.27
C SER A 124 5.32 2.06 10.11
N LEU A 125 6.05 3.16 9.96
CA LEU A 125 5.73 4.44 10.61
C LEU A 125 4.37 4.98 10.15
N CYS A 126 4.09 4.96 8.84
CA CYS A 126 2.77 5.35 8.32
C CYS A 126 1.67 4.51 8.97
N LYS A 127 1.84 3.19 9.04
CA LYS A 127 0.85 2.30 9.64
C LYS A 127 0.57 2.63 11.11
N LEU A 128 1.59 3.04 11.86
CA LEU A 128 1.45 3.45 13.27
C LEU A 128 0.55 4.67 13.45
N ILE A 129 0.59 5.62 12.50
CA ILE A 129 -0.09 6.92 12.59
C ILE A 129 -1.15 7.14 11.50
N ASP A 130 -1.56 6.10 10.78
CA ASP A 130 -2.55 6.20 9.70
C ASP A 130 -3.97 6.33 10.26
N GLU A 131 -4.32 5.52 11.25
CA GLU A 131 -5.68 5.42 11.78
C GLU A 131 -6.05 6.66 12.63
N PRO A 132 -7.08 7.44 12.24
CA PRO A 132 -7.49 8.65 12.95
C PRO A 132 -7.80 8.44 14.44
N ALA A 133 -8.31 7.27 14.82
CA ALA A 133 -8.66 6.95 16.18
C ALA A 133 -7.44 6.77 17.09
N THR A 134 -6.35 6.24 16.57
CA THR A 134 -5.14 5.88 17.34
C THR A 134 -3.96 6.81 17.12
N ARG A 135 -3.95 7.59 16.02
CA ARG A 135 -2.82 8.45 15.65
C ARG A 135 -2.42 9.47 16.72
N LEU A 136 -3.39 10.00 17.48
CA LEU A 136 -3.12 10.98 18.53
C LEU A 136 -2.61 10.36 19.83
N THR A 137 -2.72 9.05 19.98
CA THR A 137 -2.24 8.28 21.14
C THR A 137 -1.04 7.40 20.79
N ALA A 138 -0.51 7.52 19.57
CA ALA A 138 0.63 6.74 19.11
C ALA A 138 1.82 6.90 20.09
N PRO A 139 2.48 5.80 20.49
CA PRO A 139 3.61 5.88 21.40
C PRO A 139 4.79 6.65 20.77
N LEU A 140 5.14 7.80 21.35
CA LEU A 140 6.22 8.66 20.83
C LEU A 140 7.56 7.91 20.69
N PHE A 141 7.84 6.96 21.60
CA PHE A 141 9.06 6.17 21.50
C PHE A 141 9.11 5.29 20.25
N LEU A 142 7.95 4.82 19.75
CA LEU A 142 7.87 4.07 18.50
C LEU A 142 8.07 5.01 17.30
N VAL A 143 7.46 6.19 17.32
CA VAL A 143 7.69 7.21 16.28
C VAL A 143 9.17 7.56 16.22
N ASP A 144 9.78 7.88 17.37
CA ASP A 144 11.19 8.19 17.47
C ASP A 144 12.08 7.03 16.98
N GLY A 145 11.76 5.81 17.40
CA GLY A 145 12.48 4.61 16.99
C GLY A 145 12.52 4.40 15.47
N HIS A 146 11.40 4.64 14.78
CA HIS A 146 11.35 4.55 13.31
C HIS A 146 12.22 5.62 12.65
N ILE A 147 12.12 6.86 13.12
CA ILE A 147 12.89 7.97 12.54
C ILE A 147 14.39 7.78 12.78
N ASP A 148 14.78 7.34 13.98
CA ASP A 148 16.17 7.06 14.30
C ASP A 148 16.70 5.85 13.51
N ALA A 149 15.91 4.81 13.28
CA ALA A 149 16.26 3.69 12.42
C ALA A 149 16.47 4.12 10.95
N ILE A 150 15.58 4.94 10.39
CA ILE A 150 15.74 5.52 9.05
C ILE A 150 17.06 6.30 8.95
N LYS A 151 17.32 7.19 9.90
CA LYS A 151 18.57 7.98 9.94
C LYS A 151 19.81 7.11 10.09
N ALA A 152 19.74 6.06 10.91
CA ALA A 152 20.84 5.12 11.10
C ALA A 152 21.14 4.33 9.82
N CYS A 153 20.10 3.88 9.10
CA CYS A 153 20.23 3.17 7.83
C CYS A 153 20.93 4.03 6.77
N VAL A 154 20.55 5.30 6.64
CA VAL A 154 21.19 6.21 5.68
C VAL A 154 22.66 6.49 6.05
N ARG A 155 22.92 6.78 7.33
CA ARG A 155 24.31 7.03 7.81
C ARG A 155 25.21 5.81 7.65
N GLY A 156 24.66 4.61 7.83
CA GLY A 156 25.39 3.33 7.70
C GLY A 156 25.39 2.74 6.30
N ASP A 157 24.80 3.41 5.31
CA ASP A 157 24.59 2.90 3.94
C ASP A 157 23.90 1.51 3.92
N ILE A 158 22.98 1.29 4.86
CA ILE A 158 22.20 0.05 4.98
C ILE A 158 20.96 0.17 4.10
N LYS A 159 21.04 -0.34 2.88
CA LYS A 159 20.04 -0.13 1.83
C LYS A 159 18.92 -1.16 1.83
N VAL A 160 19.28 -2.42 2.07
CA VAL A 160 18.40 -3.58 1.86
C VAL A 160 18.05 -4.30 3.16
N ASP A 161 16.91 -4.94 3.18
CA ASP A 161 16.40 -5.70 4.32
C ASP A 161 17.11 -7.05 4.54
N THR A 162 17.93 -7.49 3.56
CA THR A 162 18.82 -8.65 3.73
C THR A 162 20.03 -8.34 4.61
N HIS A 163 20.34 -7.07 4.86
CA HIS A 163 21.38 -6.69 5.80
C HIS A 163 20.99 -7.06 7.23
N PRO A 164 21.84 -7.78 8.00
CA PRO A 164 21.47 -8.33 9.32
C PRO A 164 20.86 -7.28 10.26
N VAL A 165 21.51 -6.12 10.39
CA VAL A 165 21.04 -5.02 11.24
C VAL A 165 19.75 -4.43 10.70
N GLY A 166 19.65 -4.18 9.39
CA GLY A 166 18.46 -3.63 8.75
C GLY A 166 17.24 -4.53 8.94
N LYS A 167 17.42 -5.84 8.79
CA LYS A 167 16.38 -6.83 9.01
C LYS A 167 15.85 -6.81 10.45
N VAL A 168 16.76 -6.81 11.43
CA VAL A 168 16.38 -6.81 12.85
C VAL A 168 15.63 -5.53 13.20
N LEU A 169 16.14 -4.36 12.79
CA LEU A 169 15.49 -3.07 13.03
C LEU A 169 14.06 -3.04 12.46
N ALA A 170 13.90 -3.42 11.19
CA ALA A 170 12.59 -3.39 10.55
C ALA A 170 11.61 -4.38 11.20
N THR A 171 12.05 -5.62 11.44
CA THR A 171 11.19 -6.66 12.03
C THR A 171 10.76 -6.30 13.45
N GLU A 172 11.65 -5.76 14.27
CA GLU A 172 11.32 -5.35 15.65
C GLU A 172 10.32 -4.20 15.64
N LEU A 173 10.55 -3.16 14.84
CA LEU A 173 9.65 -2.01 14.77
C LEU A 173 8.26 -2.40 14.23
N GLU A 174 8.21 -3.22 13.17
CA GLU A 174 6.95 -3.74 12.63
C GLU A 174 6.19 -4.58 13.67
N GLY A 175 6.90 -5.42 14.43
CA GLY A 175 6.33 -6.21 15.52
C GLY A 175 5.70 -5.33 16.60
N ARG A 176 6.40 -4.29 17.06
CA ARG A 176 5.89 -3.33 18.05
C ARG A 176 4.68 -2.55 17.54
N VAL A 177 4.67 -2.17 16.27
CA VAL A 177 3.49 -1.53 15.66
C VAL A 177 2.31 -2.50 15.62
N ALA A 178 2.53 -3.76 15.26
CA ALA A 178 1.48 -4.77 15.23
C ALA A 178 0.92 -5.04 16.63
N GLU A 179 1.76 -5.14 17.65
CA GLU A 179 1.34 -5.28 19.05
C GLU A 179 0.48 -4.09 19.49
N TYR A 180 0.89 -2.86 19.19
CA TYR A 180 0.15 -1.65 19.54
C TYR A 180 -1.22 -1.58 18.88
N LEU A 181 -1.31 -1.94 17.59
CA LEU A 181 -2.57 -1.88 16.83
C LEU A 181 -3.52 -3.07 17.10
N ALA A 182 -3.08 -4.11 17.80
CA ALA A 182 -3.90 -5.24 18.21
C ALA A 182 -4.71 -5.00 19.51
N ILE A 183 -4.45 -3.90 20.21
CA ILE A 183 -5.14 -3.50 21.46
C ILE A 183 -6.39 -2.70 21.11
#